data_2500fa0d2459c7fa2e9778fb27054420
#
_entry.id   2500fa0d2459c7fa2e9778fb27054420
#
_cell.length_a   1.000
_cell.length_b   1.000
_cell.length_c   1.000
_cell.angle_alpha   90.00
_cell.angle_beta   90.00
_cell.angle_gamma   90.00
#
_symmetry.space_group_name_H-M   'P 1'
#
loop_
_entity.id
_entity.type
_entity.pdbx_description
1 polymer ?
#
loop_
_entity_poly.entity_id
_entity_poly.type
_entity_poly.pdbx_seq_one_letter_code
_entity_poly.pdbx_strand_id
1 'polypeptide(L)'
;MTEPLRLGVNIDHVATIRNARGGDHPDPVKAALIAAEAGADGITAHLREDRRHIRDDDIAALIDRLTIPLNLEMAATEEMLEIALRHRPHAACIVPERREERTTEGGLDAAGQDNHLKPFVERLAGANIRVSLFIEPDPRQIEAAIRLKAPVVEFHTGRYAHLEGEARAAELRRIADAAALAAKNGIEPHAGHGLTFANVQPVAAIPQVRELNIGHFLVGEAIFCGLEESVARMRRLMDEAR
;
A
#
# COMPACT_ATOMS: atom_id res chain seq x y z
N MET A 1 8.31 24.61 2.04
CA MET A 1 6.96 24.00 2.17
C MET A 1 7.17 22.51 2.14
N THR A 2 6.69 21.79 3.13
CA THR A 2 6.69 20.31 3.11
C THR A 2 5.71 19.85 2.03
N GLU A 3 6.12 18.89 1.20
CA GLU A 3 5.20 18.29 0.23
C GLU A 3 4.04 17.61 0.97
N PRO A 4 2.81 17.66 0.43
CA PRO A 4 1.64 17.07 1.08
C PRO A 4 1.82 15.55 1.24
N LEU A 5 1.29 15.01 2.32
CA LEU A 5 1.23 13.57 2.56
C LEU A 5 0.07 12.98 1.75
N ARG A 6 0.33 12.01 0.89
CA ARG A 6 -0.69 11.34 0.08
C ARG A 6 -1.42 10.26 0.87
N LEU A 7 -2.71 10.11 0.59
CA LEU A 7 -3.55 9.02 1.06
C LEU A 7 -3.82 8.04 -0.09
N GLY A 8 -3.23 6.85 -0.02
CA GLY A 8 -3.60 5.69 -0.83
C GLY A 8 -4.70 4.90 -0.13
N VAL A 9 -5.81 4.65 -0.82
CA VAL A 9 -6.93 3.86 -0.29
C VAL A 9 -6.91 2.48 -0.91
N ASN A 10 -6.65 1.45 -0.08
CA ASN A 10 -6.73 0.06 -0.52
C ASN A 10 -8.19 -0.44 -0.47
N ILE A 11 -8.68 -0.94 -1.60
CA ILE A 11 -10.09 -1.34 -1.79
C ILE A 11 -10.34 -2.86 -1.72
N ASP A 12 -9.34 -3.67 -1.39
CA ASP A 12 -9.43 -5.14 -1.42
C ASP A 12 -10.58 -5.69 -0.60
N HIS A 13 -10.84 -5.10 0.57
CA HIS A 13 -11.89 -5.58 1.46
C HIS A 13 -13.30 -5.32 0.93
N VAL A 14 -13.50 -4.37 0.02
CA VAL A 14 -14.75 -4.22 -0.73
C VAL A 14 -14.98 -5.45 -1.60
N ALA A 15 -13.94 -5.90 -2.32
CA ALA A 15 -13.98 -7.12 -3.11
C ALA A 15 -14.14 -8.38 -2.24
N THR A 16 -13.56 -8.39 -1.03
CA THR A 16 -13.77 -9.48 -0.05
C THR A 16 -15.25 -9.60 0.32
N ILE A 17 -15.93 -8.50 0.61
CA ILE A 17 -17.38 -8.49 0.92
C ILE A 17 -18.17 -8.99 -0.29
N ARG A 18 -17.88 -8.52 -1.50
CA ARG A 18 -18.49 -8.99 -2.75
C ARG A 18 -18.35 -10.51 -2.89
N ASN A 19 -17.13 -11.01 -2.72
CA ASN A 19 -16.82 -12.42 -2.95
C ASN A 19 -17.40 -13.35 -1.86
N ALA A 20 -17.59 -12.85 -0.63
CA ALA A 20 -18.22 -13.62 0.45
C ALA A 20 -19.61 -14.11 0.08
N ARG A 21 -20.32 -13.40 -0.81
CA ARG A 21 -21.65 -13.78 -1.30
C ARG A 21 -21.64 -14.35 -2.73
N GLY A 22 -20.54 -14.22 -3.46
CA GLY A 22 -20.40 -14.73 -4.83
C GLY A 22 -21.16 -13.93 -5.90
N GLY A 23 -21.49 -12.65 -5.61
CA GLY A 23 -22.16 -11.74 -6.53
C GLY A 23 -21.23 -10.66 -7.10
N ASP A 24 -21.83 -9.57 -7.61
CA ASP A 24 -21.13 -8.41 -8.17
C ASP A 24 -21.17 -7.18 -7.26
N HIS A 25 -21.82 -7.30 -6.10
CA HIS A 25 -21.96 -6.20 -5.14
C HIS A 25 -21.33 -6.57 -3.78
N PRO A 26 -20.65 -5.60 -3.10
CA PRO A 26 -20.32 -4.24 -3.57
C PRO A 26 -19.23 -4.24 -4.66
N ASP A 27 -19.32 -3.27 -5.59
CA ASP A 27 -18.38 -3.08 -6.68
C ASP A 27 -17.11 -2.34 -6.19
N PRO A 28 -15.91 -2.94 -6.25
CA PRO A 28 -14.66 -2.31 -5.81
C PRO A 28 -14.27 -1.11 -6.70
N VAL A 29 -14.65 -1.10 -7.97
CA VAL A 29 -14.38 0.03 -8.88
C VAL A 29 -15.23 1.24 -8.47
N LYS A 30 -16.50 1.03 -8.13
CA LYS A 30 -17.33 2.11 -7.56
C LYS A 30 -16.78 2.63 -6.25
N ALA A 31 -16.28 1.75 -5.38
CA ALA A 31 -15.65 2.15 -4.13
C ALA A 31 -14.40 3.00 -4.36
N ALA A 32 -13.57 2.64 -5.34
CA ALA A 32 -12.39 3.40 -5.73
C ALA A 32 -12.75 4.82 -6.21
N LEU A 33 -13.79 4.97 -7.01
CA LEU A 33 -14.27 6.29 -7.47
C LEU A 33 -14.79 7.14 -6.30
N ILE A 34 -15.56 6.55 -5.38
CA ILE A 34 -16.01 7.25 -4.16
C ILE A 34 -14.81 7.68 -3.31
N ALA A 35 -13.81 6.82 -3.13
CA ALA A 35 -12.61 7.15 -2.37
C ALA A 35 -11.82 8.32 -3.03
N ALA A 36 -11.71 8.34 -4.35
CA ALA A 36 -11.10 9.44 -5.10
C ALA A 36 -11.83 10.77 -4.87
N GLU A 37 -13.16 10.78 -4.96
CA GLU A 37 -14.00 11.97 -4.70
C GLU A 37 -13.91 12.43 -3.24
N ALA A 38 -13.69 11.51 -2.30
CA ALA A 38 -13.57 11.78 -0.87
C ALA A 38 -12.18 12.27 -0.43
N GLY A 39 -11.22 12.39 -1.36
CA GLY A 39 -9.89 12.96 -1.08
C GLY A 39 -8.74 11.96 -1.00
N ALA A 40 -8.90 10.75 -1.57
CA ALA A 40 -7.78 9.87 -1.83
C ALA A 40 -6.90 10.42 -2.96
N ASP A 41 -5.58 10.34 -2.78
CA ASP A 41 -4.57 10.73 -3.78
C ASP A 41 -4.20 9.58 -4.72
N GLY A 42 -4.51 8.34 -4.31
CA GLY A 42 -4.29 7.12 -5.07
C GLY A 42 -5.18 5.98 -4.59
N ILE A 43 -5.33 4.98 -5.45
CA ILE A 43 -6.03 3.72 -5.11
C ILE A 43 -5.00 2.59 -5.09
N THR A 44 -5.09 1.74 -4.09
CA THR A 44 -4.32 0.51 -4.00
C THR A 44 -5.25 -0.69 -4.17
N ALA A 45 -4.85 -1.64 -5.01
CA ALA A 45 -5.56 -2.89 -5.23
C ALA A 45 -4.56 -4.05 -5.32
N HIS A 46 -4.77 -5.09 -4.52
CA HIS A 46 -3.92 -6.26 -4.49
C HIS A 46 -4.54 -7.39 -5.31
N LEU A 47 -3.97 -7.67 -6.48
CA LEU A 47 -4.30 -8.85 -7.26
C LEU A 47 -3.47 -10.03 -6.77
N ARG A 48 -4.04 -10.81 -5.84
CA ARG A 48 -3.37 -12.02 -5.32
C ARG A 48 -3.39 -13.14 -6.35
N GLU A 49 -2.38 -14.03 -6.28
CA GLU A 49 -2.31 -15.22 -7.15
C GLU A 49 -3.57 -16.10 -7.05
N ASP A 50 -4.19 -16.19 -5.86
CA ASP A 50 -5.41 -16.98 -5.63
C ASP A 50 -6.72 -16.24 -5.90
N ARG A 51 -6.67 -14.96 -6.32
CA ARG A 51 -7.85 -14.13 -6.64
C ARG A 51 -8.92 -14.12 -5.55
N ARG A 52 -8.54 -14.25 -4.27
CA ARG A 52 -9.51 -14.32 -3.15
C ARG A 52 -10.37 -13.06 -2.97
N HIS A 53 -9.92 -11.92 -3.48
CA HIS A 53 -10.68 -10.65 -3.44
C HIS A 53 -10.70 -9.95 -4.80
N ILE A 54 -9.70 -9.16 -5.15
CA ILE A 54 -9.59 -8.48 -6.46
C ILE A 54 -9.43 -9.53 -7.57
N ARG A 55 -10.12 -9.29 -8.70
CA ARG A 55 -10.12 -10.12 -9.91
C ARG A 55 -9.41 -9.39 -11.05
N ASP A 56 -9.01 -10.12 -12.08
CA ASP A 56 -8.35 -9.55 -13.26
C ASP A 56 -9.21 -8.46 -13.93
N ASP A 57 -10.52 -8.69 -14.04
CA ASP A 57 -11.48 -7.73 -14.60
C ASP A 57 -11.57 -6.43 -13.75
N ASP A 58 -11.40 -6.53 -12.43
CA ASP A 58 -11.37 -5.35 -11.56
C ASP A 58 -10.17 -4.46 -11.89
N ILE A 59 -8.99 -5.05 -12.11
CA ILE A 59 -7.77 -4.30 -12.48
C ILE A 59 -7.98 -3.60 -13.83
N ALA A 60 -8.51 -4.29 -14.83
CA ALA A 60 -8.80 -3.70 -16.14
C ALA A 60 -9.77 -2.50 -16.02
N ALA A 61 -10.84 -2.66 -15.23
CA ALA A 61 -11.83 -1.62 -15.02
C ALA A 61 -11.28 -0.43 -14.19
N LEU A 62 -10.41 -0.67 -13.21
CA LEU A 62 -9.74 0.38 -12.45
C LEU A 62 -8.82 1.22 -13.35
N ILE A 63 -8.01 0.57 -14.20
CA ILE A 63 -7.14 1.27 -15.16
C ILE A 63 -7.95 2.15 -16.12
N ASP A 64 -9.09 1.67 -16.60
CA ASP A 64 -9.94 2.41 -17.56
C ASP A 64 -10.67 3.61 -16.91
N ARG A 65 -11.06 3.48 -15.64
CA ARG A 65 -12.00 4.43 -15.02
C ARG A 65 -11.41 5.39 -13.99
N LEU A 66 -10.23 5.08 -13.42
CA LEU A 66 -9.60 5.95 -12.44
C LEU A 66 -8.96 7.18 -13.09
N THR A 67 -9.15 8.33 -12.47
CA THR A 67 -8.48 9.59 -12.81
C THR A 67 -7.28 9.89 -11.90
N ILE A 68 -7.12 9.12 -10.84
CA ILE A 68 -5.99 9.18 -9.90
C ILE A 68 -5.14 7.91 -10.04
N PRO A 69 -3.86 7.92 -9.56
CA PRO A 69 -2.96 6.79 -9.69
C PRO A 69 -3.51 5.48 -9.12
N LEU A 70 -3.28 4.37 -9.85
CA LEU A 70 -3.44 3.01 -9.32
C LEU A 70 -2.08 2.47 -8.90
N ASN A 71 -1.98 2.00 -7.65
CA ASN A 71 -0.90 1.19 -7.12
C ASN A 71 -1.35 -0.28 -7.09
N LEU A 72 -0.75 -1.11 -7.95
CA LEU A 72 -1.03 -2.56 -8.01
C LEU A 72 -0.13 -3.29 -7.02
N GLU A 73 -0.70 -3.87 -5.97
CA GLU A 73 0.03 -4.82 -5.13
C GLU A 73 0.06 -6.19 -5.79
N MET A 74 1.23 -6.82 -5.79
CA MET A 74 1.44 -8.09 -6.48
C MET A 74 2.57 -8.92 -5.86
N ALA A 75 2.47 -10.24 -5.97
CA ALA A 75 3.59 -11.14 -5.71
C ALA A 75 4.66 -11.02 -6.82
N ALA A 76 5.92 -11.33 -6.48
CA ALA A 76 7.01 -11.41 -7.45
C ALA A 76 6.95 -12.73 -8.24
N THR A 77 5.94 -12.89 -9.11
CA THR A 77 5.78 -14.04 -10.01
C THR A 77 5.66 -13.58 -11.46
N GLU A 78 6.03 -14.43 -12.41
CA GLU A 78 5.95 -14.09 -13.85
C GLU A 78 4.52 -13.76 -14.27
N GLU A 79 3.51 -14.48 -13.75
CA GLU A 79 2.10 -14.21 -14.05
C GLU A 79 1.71 -12.78 -13.65
N MET A 80 2.04 -12.38 -12.42
CA MET A 80 1.71 -11.03 -11.92
C MET A 80 2.48 -9.95 -12.67
N LEU A 81 3.74 -10.21 -12.99
CA LEU A 81 4.55 -9.30 -13.78
C LEU A 81 3.97 -9.08 -15.19
N GLU A 82 3.53 -10.14 -15.87
CA GLU A 82 2.90 -10.01 -17.20
C GLU A 82 1.58 -9.22 -17.14
N ILE A 83 0.80 -9.40 -16.07
CA ILE A 83 -0.42 -8.63 -15.83
C ILE A 83 -0.07 -7.15 -15.62
N ALA A 84 0.92 -6.84 -14.78
CA ALA A 84 1.36 -5.48 -14.55
C ALA A 84 1.89 -4.82 -15.84
N LEU A 85 2.69 -5.53 -16.64
CA LEU A 85 3.21 -5.04 -17.92
C LEU A 85 2.11 -4.81 -18.96
N ARG A 86 1.05 -5.62 -18.94
CA ARG A 86 -0.12 -5.48 -19.84
C ARG A 86 -0.95 -4.26 -19.47
N HIS A 87 -1.27 -4.08 -18.20
CA HIS A 87 -2.17 -3.04 -17.73
C HIS A 87 -1.49 -1.69 -17.45
N ARG A 88 -0.17 -1.72 -17.20
CA ARG A 88 0.66 -0.53 -16.94
C ARG A 88 0.07 0.40 -15.88
N PRO A 89 -0.16 -0.07 -14.64
CA PRO A 89 -0.57 0.79 -13.55
C PRO A 89 0.49 1.88 -13.30
N HIS A 90 0.11 2.95 -12.60
CA HIS A 90 1.05 4.01 -12.24
C HIS A 90 2.20 3.48 -11.38
N ALA A 91 1.89 2.60 -10.43
CA ALA A 91 2.85 1.96 -9.55
C ALA A 91 2.54 0.47 -9.38
N ALA A 92 3.57 -0.30 -9.02
CA ALA A 92 3.44 -1.68 -8.58
C ALA A 92 4.22 -1.86 -7.27
N CYS A 93 3.53 -2.33 -6.24
CA CYS A 93 4.12 -2.67 -4.95
C CYS A 93 4.32 -4.17 -4.86
N ILE A 94 5.57 -4.61 -4.74
CA ILE A 94 5.89 -6.02 -4.57
C ILE A 94 5.72 -6.39 -3.10
N VAL A 95 4.80 -7.33 -2.82
CA VAL A 95 4.44 -7.77 -1.48
C VAL A 95 4.71 -9.27 -1.30
N PRO A 96 4.95 -9.75 -0.08
CA PRO A 96 5.00 -11.18 0.17
C PRO A 96 3.58 -11.77 0.10
N GLU A 97 3.45 -12.94 -0.54
CA GLU A 97 2.21 -13.70 -0.53
C GLU A 97 2.45 -15.11 0.02
N ARG A 98 1.74 -15.46 1.08
CA ARG A 98 1.65 -16.82 1.59
C ARG A 98 0.20 -17.26 1.56
N ARG A 99 -0.05 -18.44 1.02
CA ARG A 99 -1.43 -18.96 0.86
C ARG A 99 -2.16 -19.13 2.19
N GLU A 100 -1.43 -19.38 3.26
CA GLU A 100 -1.95 -19.63 4.60
C GLU A 100 -2.32 -18.33 5.36
N GLU A 101 -1.79 -17.18 4.94
CA GLU A 101 -2.08 -15.89 5.56
C GLU A 101 -3.41 -15.32 5.04
N ARG A 102 -4.24 -14.82 5.95
CA ARG A 102 -5.51 -14.16 5.57
C ARG A 102 -5.29 -12.80 4.96
N THR A 103 -4.29 -12.09 5.46
CA THR A 103 -3.79 -10.80 4.96
C THR A 103 -2.28 -10.86 4.88
N THR A 104 -1.63 -9.89 4.20
CA THR A 104 -0.17 -9.79 4.18
C THR A 104 0.32 -9.43 5.59
N GLU A 105 0.93 -10.38 6.29
CA GLU A 105 1.51 -10.17 7.61
C GLU A 105 3.03 -10.17 7.50
N GLY A 106 3.63 -9.01 7.85
CA GLY A 106 5.09 -8.79 7.72
C GLY A 106 5.52 -8.32 6.33
N GLY A 107 6.70 -7.75 6.26
CA GLY A 107 7.30 -7.24 5.04
C GLY A 107 7.96 -8.32 4.18
N LEU A 108 8.14 -8.01 2.91
CA LEU A 108 8.95 -8.79 1.97
C LEU A 108 10.40 -8.88 2.46
N ASP A 109 11.00 -10.06 2.43
CA ASP A 109 12.44 -10.21 2.68
C ASP A 109 13.24 -9.88 1.41
N ALA A 110 13.36 -8.59 1.13
CA ALA A 110 14.10 -8.10 -0.03
C ALA A 110 15.60 -8.43 0.08
N ALA A 111 16.16 -8.41 1.28
CA ALA A 111 17.57 -8.70 1.52
C ALA A 111 17.94 -10.17 1.26
N GLY A 112 17.02 -11.11 1.53
CA GLY A 112 17.23 -12.54 1.24
C GLY A 112 16.89 -12.93 -0.19
N GLN A 113 16.24 -12.05 -0.96
CA GLN A 113 15.69 -12.36 -2.30
C GLN A 113 16.21 -11.45 -3.42
N ASP A 114 17.33 -10.74 -3.23
CA ASP A 114 17.90 -9.80 -4.20
C ASP A 114 17.92 -10.35 -5.64
N ASN A 115 18.44 -11.56 -5.84
CA ASN A 115 18.57 -12.17 -7.16
C ASN A 115 17.21 -12.51 -7.81
N HIS A 116 16.23 -12.85 -6.97
CA HIS A 116 14.87 -13.14 -7.44
C HIS A 116 14.13 -11.84 -7.81
N LEU A 117 14.21 -10.81 -6.98
CA LEU A 117 13.46 -9.56 -7.16
C LEU A 117 14.02 -8.67 -8.27
N LYS A 118 15.32 -8.71 -8.51
CA LYS A 118 15.99 -7.85 -9.47
C LYS A 118 15.35 -7.82 -10.86
N PRO A 119 15.08 -8.95 -11.54
CA PRO A 119 14.45 -8.94 -12.85
C PRO A 119 13.03 -8.35 -12.85
N PHE A 120 12.27 -8.49 -11.76
CA PHE A 120 10.94 -7.89 -11.64
C PHE A 120 11.03 -6.37 -11.55
N VAL A 121 11.90 -5.85 -10.68
CA VAL A 121 12.11 -4.40 -10.54
C VAL A 121 12.59 -3.79 -11.86
N GLU A 122 13.55 -4.42 -12.54
CA GLU A 122 14.10 -3.92 -13.81
C GLU A 122 13.04 -3.91 -14.93
N ARG A 123 12.23 -4.96 -15.06
CA ARG A 123 11.19 -5.06 -16.09
C ARG A 123 10.04 -4.08 -15.85
N LEU A 124 9.58 -3.94 -14.61
CA LEU A 124 8.55 -2.96 -14.24
C LEU A 124 9.05 -1.53 -14.49
N ALA A 125 10.25 -1.20 -14.02
CA ALA A 125 10.86 0.11 -14.24
C ALA A 125 11.08 0.42 -15.74
N GLY A 126 11.52 -0.58 -16.53
CA GLY A 126 11.66 -0.48 -17.97
C GLY A 126 10.34 -0.20 -18.71
N ALA A 127 9.21 -0.55 -18.11
CA ALA A 127 7.87 -0.25 -18.61
C ALA A 127 7.30 1.09 -18.08
N ASN A 128 8.10 1.89 -17.36
CA ASN A 128 7.70 3.12 -16.67
C ASN A 128 6.66 2.90 -15.57
N ILE A 129 6.64 1.74 -14.95
CA ILE A 129 5.84 1.45 -13.76
C ILE A 129 6.71 1.76 -12.55
N ARG A 130 6.21 2.61 -11.64
CA ARG A 130 6.93 3.00 -10.43
C ARG A 130 6.93 1.85 -9.42
N VAL A 131 8.11 1.30 -9.12
CA VAL A 131 8.22 0.11 -8.25
C VAL A 131 8.31 0.50 -6.79
N SER A 132 7.52 -0.15 -5.94
CA SER A 132 7.61 -0.12 -4.49
C SER A 132 7.90 -1.51 -3.92
N LEU A 133 8.63 -1.58 -2.82
CA LEU A 133 8.83 -2.82 -2.06
C LEU A 133 8.18 -2.68 -0.69
N PHE A 134 7.24 -3.57 -0.36
CA PHE A 134 6.60 -3.63 0.96
C PHE A 134 7.51 -4.36 1.94
N ILE A 135 8.21 -3.63 2.80
CA ILE A 135 9.29 -4.16 3.65
C ILE A 135 9.10 -3.79 5.13
N GLU A 136 9.77 -4.54 6.00
CA GLU A 136 9.93 -4.12 7.40
C GLU A 136 10.82 -2.87 7.47
N PRO A 137 10.60 -1.95 8.45
CA PRO A 137 11.48 -0.81 8.72
C PRO A 137 12.82 -1.27 9.34
N ASP A 138 13.63 -1.96 8.55
CA ASP A 138 14.93 -2.56 8.90
C ASP A 138 15.99 -2.04 7.90
N PRO A 139 17.14 -1.53 8.38
CA PRO A 139 18.21 -1.03 7.51
C PRO A 139 18.66 -2.01 6.43
N ARG A 140 18.70 -3.32 6.71
CA ARG A 140 19.09 -4.35 5.74
C ARG A 140 18.12 -4.44 4.56
N GLN A 141 16.81 -4.25 4.82
CA GLN A 141 15.79 -4.25 3.78
C GLN A 141 15.89 -2.98 2.92
N ILE A 142 16.20 -1.82 3.55
CA ILE A 142 16.43 -0.56 2.83
C ILE A 142 17.68 -0.67 1.95
N GLU A 143 18.78 -1.24 2.46
CA GLU A 143 19.98 -1.50 1.66
C GLU A 143 19.71 -2.40 0.46
N ALA A 144 18.84 -3.41 0.60
CA ALA A 144 18.41 -4.24 -0.50
C ALA A 144 17.61 -3.43 -1.54
N ALA A 145 16.68 -2.58 -1.09
CA ALA A 145 15.93 -1.70 -1.99
C ALA A 145 16.85 -0.76 -2.78
N ILE A 146 17.92 -0.23 -2.15
CA ILE A 146 18.95 0.57 -2.82
C ILE A 146 19.64 -0.25 -3.93
N ARG A 147 20.11 -1.47 -3.61
CA ARG A 147 20.79 -2.35 -4.58
C ARG A 147 19.87 -2.72 -5.75
N LEU A 148 18.58 -2.97 -5.46
CA LEU A 148 17.55 -3.25 -6.45
C LEU A 148 17.13 -2.01 -7.26
N LYS A 149 17.54 -0.82 -6.84
CA LYS A 149 17.14 0.48 -7.45
C LYS A 149 15.63 0.71 -7.42
N ALA A 150 14.95 0.20 -6.39
CA ALA A 150 13.55 0.51 -6.17
C ALA A 150 13.39 1.97 -5.73
N PRO A 151 12.62 2.79 -6.45
CA PRO A 151 12.47 4.22 -6.15
C PRO A 151 11.62 4.48 -4.89
N VAL A 152 10.85 3.49 -4.44
CA VAL A 152 9.93 3.58 -3.32
C VAL A 152 10.08 2.36 -2.41
N VAL A 153 9.91 2.57 -1.11
CA VAL A 153 9.64 1.51 -0.15
C VAL A 153 8.38 1.83 0.63
N GLU A 154 7.57 0.82 0.91
CA GLU A 154 6.44 0.94 1.83
C GLU A 154 6.76 0.16 3.11
N PHE A 155 6.82 0.88 4.23
CA PHE A 155 7.09 0.28 5.53
C PHE A 155 5.84 -0.34 6.14
N HIS A 156 5.95 -1.62 6.51
CA HIS A 156 4.91 -2.33 7.23
C HIS A 156 4.71 -1.74 8.63
N THR A 157 3.51 -1.21 8.90
CA THR A 157 3.15 -0.61 10.20
C THR A 157 2.29 -1.51 11.08
N GLY A 158 2.04 -2.75 10.70
CA GLY A 158 1.19 -3.67 11.46
C GLY A 158 1.67 -3.90 12.90
N ARG A 159 2.98 -4.05 13.09
CA ARG A 159 3.55 -4.17 14.45
C ARG A 159 3.27 -2.92 15.29
N TYR A 160 3.47 -1.72 14.75
CA TYR A 160 3.11 -0.47 15.41
C TYR A 160 1.62 -0.42 15.79
N ALA A 161 0.76 -0.87 14.91
CA ALA A 161 -0.68 -0.84 15.12
C ALA A 161 -1.14 -1.71 16.31
N HIS A 162 -0.46 -2.85 16.54
CA HIS A 162 -0.81 -3.80 17.62
C HIS A 162 -0.13 -3.52 18.97
N LEU A 163 0.91 -2.67 18.98
CA LEU A 163 1.62 -2.32 20.21
C LEU A 163 0.94 -1.17 20.93
N GLU A 164 1.23 -1.02 22.23
CA GLU A 164 0.74 0.07 23.09
C GLU A 164 1.89 0.67 23.92
N GLY A 165 1.66 1.85 24.49
CA GLY A 165 2.57 2.52 25.40
C GLY A 165 3.98 2.70 24.86
N GLU A 166 4.99 2.40 25.67
CA GLU A 166 6.41 2.56 25.31
C GLU A 166 6.84 1.67 24.14
N ALA A 167 6.27 0.47 24.00
CA ALA A 167 6.58 -0.42 22.89
C ALA A 167 6.11 0.18 21.55
N ARG A 168 4.91 0.78 21.49
CA ARG A 168 4.42 1.51 20.33
C ARG A 168 5.31 2.71 20.01
N ALA A 169 5.72 3.48 21.04
CA ALA A 169 6.60 4.62 20.85
C ALA A 169 7.99 4.22 20.32
N ALA A 170 8.52 3.09 20.78
CA ALA A 170 9.79 2.55 20.26
C ALA A 170 9.67 2.12 18.80
N GLU A 171 8.56 1.48 18.42
CA GLU A 171 8.31 1.07 17.03
C GLU A 171 8.10 2.28 16.11
N LEU A 172 7.41 3.33 16.59
CA LEU A 172 7.28 4.58 15.84
C LEU A 172 8.64 5.22 15.54
N ARG A 173 9.55 5.21 16.50
CA ARG A 173 10.94 5.69 16.29
C ARG A 173 11.66 4.84 15.24
N ARG A 174 11.51 3.50 15.30
CA ARG A 174 12.08 2.59 14.30
C ARG A 174 11.60 2.92 12.89
N ILE A 175 10.29 3.19 12.72
CA ILE A 175 9.70 3.60 11.43
C ILE A 175 10.27 4.96 10.99
N ALA A 176 10.37 5.93 11.90
CA ALA A 176 10.89 7.26 11.58
C ALA A 176 12.39 7.21 11.17
N ASP A 177 13.20 6.43 11.87
CA ASP A 177 14.62 6.23 11.55
C ASP A 177 14.80 5.55 10.18
N ALA A 178 13.96 4.55 9.88
CA ALA A 178 13.94 3.86 8.60
C ALA A 178 13.50 4.81 7.46
N ALA A 179 12.48 5.64 7.67
CA ALA A 179 12.04 6.63 6.70
C ALA A 179 13.13 7.68 6.42
N ALA A 180 13.83 8.14 7.45
CA ALA A 180 14.94 9.06 7.31
C ALA A 180 16.11 8.43 6.52
N LEU A 181 16.43 7.15 6.79
CA LEU A 181 17.46 6.41 6.07
C LEU A 181 17.12 6.22 4.60
N ALA A 182 15.88 5.83 4.28
CA ALA A 182 15.41 5.67 2.91
C ALA A 182 15.50 7.00 2.15
N ALA A 183 14.93 8.08 2.72
CA ALA A 183 14.94 9.41 2.11
C ALA A 183 16.36 9.94 1.88
N LYS A 184 17.29 9.74 2.83
CA LYS A 184 18.71 10.10 2.68
C LYS A 184 19.38 9.43 1.48
N ASN A 185 18.91 8.25 1.10
CA ASN A 185 19.42 7.48 -0.04
C ASN A 185 18.60 7.67 -1.33
N GLY A 186 17.72 8.67 -1.37
CA GLY A 186 16.91 8.99 -2.56
C GLY A 186 15.75 8.04 -2.83
N ILE A 187 15.37 7.22 -1.83
CA ILE A 187 14.18 6.35 -1.89
C ILE A 187 13.03 7.05 -1.19
N GLU A 188 11.88 7.11 -1.83
CA GLU A 188 10.66 7.70 -1.24
C GLU A 188 10.02 6.72 -0.25
N PRO A 189 9.89 7.08 1.04
CA PRO A 189 9.25 6.22 2.02
C PRO A 189 7.74 6.41 2.05
N HIS A 190 7.01 5.32 1.90
CA HIS A 190 5.59 5.15 2.20
C HIS A 190 5.43 4.32 3.47
N ALA A 191 4.22 4.24 4.01
CA ALA A 191 3.90 3.37 5.13
C ALA A 191 2.46 2.88 5.04
N GLY A 192 2.18 1.70 5.55
CA GLY A 192 0.84 1.12 5.47
C GLY A 192 0.67 -0.11 6.34
N HIS A 193 -0.55 -0.60 6.35
CA HIS A 193 -1.05 -1.74 7.09
C HIS A 193 -1.33 -1.46 8.58
N GLY A 194 -2.58 -1.70 8.98
CA GLY A 194 -3.03 -1.62 10.38
C GLY A 194 -3.30 -0.21 10.92
N LEU A 195 -3.19 0.83 10.08
CA LEU A 195 -3.49 2.20 10.49
C LEU A 195 -5.00 2.43 10.64
N THR A 196 -5.34 3.19 11.68
CA THR A 196 -6.71 3.54 12.10
C THR A 196 -6.80 5.02 12.44
N PHE A 197 -8.00 5.55 12.69
CA PHE A 197 -8.16 6.92 13.18
C PHE A 197 -7.41 7.19 14.48
N ALA A 198 -7.26 6.18 15.33
CA ALA A 198 -6.62 6.33 16.65
C ALA A 198 -5.09 6.34 16.61
N ASN A 199 -4.47 5.83 15.53
CA ASN A 199 -3.02 5.63 15.48
C ASN A 199 -2.32 6.25 14.26
N VAL A 200 -3.07 6.85 13.30
CA VAL A 200 -2.51 7.37 12.05
C VAL A 200 -1.65 8.63 12.25
N GLN A 201 -2.07 9.56 13.12
CA GLN A 201 -1.44 10.87 13.23
C GLN A 201 0.06 10.82 13.57
N PRO A 202 0.55 9.98 14.53
CA PRO A 202 1.98 9.89 14.78
C PRO A 202 2.81 9.41 13.58
N VAL A 203 2.26 8.52 12.76
CA VAL A 203 2.94 8.06 11.52
C VAL A 203 2.86 9.13 10.44
N ALA A 204 1.71 9.79 10.30
CA ALA A 204 1.51 10.91 9.39
C ALA A 204 2.47 12.07 9.69
N ALA A 205 2.80 12.32 10.96
CA ALA A 205 3.72 13.37 11.39
C ALA A 205 5.20 13.11 11.03
N ILE A 206 5.58 11.90 10.58
CA ILE A 206 6.96 11.61 10.15
C ILE A 206 7.26 12.36 8.85
N PRO A 207 8.15 13.38 8.84
CA PRO A 207 8.26 14.31 7.72
C PRO A 207 8.78 13.69 6.43
N GLN A 208 9.46 12.54 6.50
CA GLN A 208 9.98 11.82 5.34
C GLN A 208 8.94 10.94 4.66
N VAL A 209 7.94 10.45 5.39
CA VAL A 209 6.86 9.61 4.81
C VAL A 209 6.03 10.45 3.84
N ARG A 210 5.83 9.95 2.63
CA ARG A 210 5.17 10.66 1.52
C ARG A 210 3.79 10.14 1.20
N GLU A 211 3.47 8.92 1.61
CA GLU A 211 2.19 8.28 1.35
C GLU A 211 1.84 7.30 2.47
N LEU A 212 0.56 7.24 2.83
CA LEU A 212 0.00 6.21 3.69
C LEU A 212 -1.01 5.38 2.90
N ASN A 213 -0.82 4.05 2.86
CA ASN A 213 -1.74 3.10 2.23
C ASN A 213 -2.60 2.44 3.29
N ILE A 214 -3.93 2.69 3.25
CA ILE A 214 -4.87 2.27 4.30
C ILE A 214 -6.09 1.62 3.65
N GLY A 215 -6.44 0.40 4.08
CA GLY A 215 -7.54 -0.36 3.47
C GLY A 215 -8.53 -0.92 4.47
N HIS A 216 -8.18 -2.01 5.14
CA HIS A 216 -9.10 -2.78 5.98
C HIS A 216 -9.93 -1.90 6.94
N PHE A 217 -9.27 -1.00 7.66
CA PHE A 217 -9.92 -0.12 8.61
C PHE A 217 -10.95 0.81 7.94
N LEU A 218 -10.59 1.43 6.81
CA LEU A 218 -11.49 2.37 6.11
C LEU A 218 -12.75 1.67 5.60
N VAL A 219 -12.61 0.46 5.05
CA VAL A 219 -13.76 -0.33 4.58
C VAL A 219 -14.60 -0.82 5.75
N GLY A 220 -13.98 -1.20 6.87
CA GLY A 220 -14.68 -1.59 8.10
C GLY A 220 -15.49 -0.45 8.69
N GLU A 221 -14.90 0.75 8.85
CA GLU A 221 -15.58 1.95 9.31
C GLU A 221 -16.71 2.39 8.36
N ALA A 222 -16.54 2.19 7.07
CA ALA A 222 -17.54 2.53 6.06
C ALA A 222 -18.87 1.80 6.26
N ILE A 223 -18.89 0.66 6.95
CA ILE A 223 -20.14 -0.05 7.33
C ILE A 223 -21.00 0.82 8.25
N PHE A 224 -20.40 1.65 9.07
CA PHE A 224 -21.09 2.49 10.06
C PHE A 224 -21.34 3.91 9.60
N CYS A 225 -20.42 4.51 8.83
CA CYS A 225 -20.50 5.93 8.45
C CYS A 225 -20.55 6.19 6.92
N GLY A 226 -20.42 5.15 6.10
CA GLY A 226 -20.23 5.28 4.65
C GLY A 226 -18.76 5.50 4.28
N LEU A 227 -18.40 5.09 3.04
CA LEU A 227 -17.01 5.12 2.58
C LEU A 227 -16.48 6.54 2.41
N GLU A 228 -17.31 7.46 1.91
CA GLU A 228 -16.97 8.87 1.73
C GLU A 228 -16.52 9.51 3.05
N GLU A 229 -17.33 9.39 4.12
CA GLU A 229 -16.96 9.96 5.43
C GLU A 229 -15.76 9.27 6.06
N SER A 230 -15.63 7.95 5.90
CA SER A 230 -14.47 7.20 6.40
C SER A 230 -13.17 7.72 5.78
N VAL A 231 -13.12 7.90 4.46
CA VAL A 231 -11.95 8.42 3.73
C VAL A 231 -11.70 9.89 4.07
N ALA A 232 -12.74 10.73 4.01
CA ALA A 232 -12.61 12.15 4.32
C ALA A 232 -12.11 12.40 5.76
N ARG A 233 -12.56 11.60 6.73
CA ARG A 233 -12.07 11.66 8.11
C ARG A 233 -10.60 11.28 8.23
N MET A 234 -10.17 10.21 7.53
CA MET A 234 -8.77 9.83 7.50
C MET A 234 -7.90 10.94 6.90
N ARG A 235 -8.33 11.53 5.79
CA ARG A 235 -7.65 12.66 5.15
C ARG A 235 -7.46 13.83 6.13
N ARG A 236 -8.54 14.26 6.81
CA ARG A 236 -8.46 15.32 7.83
C ARG A 236 -7.43 15.03 8.92
N LEU A 237 -7.43 13.81 9.48
CA LEU A 237 -6.48 13.41 10.52
C LEU A 237 -5.02 13.44 10.04
N MET A 238 -4.79 13.08 8.78
CA MET A 238 -3.45 13.15 8.18
C MET A 238 -3.01 14.60 7.98
N ASP A 239 -3.92 15.48 7.53
CA ASP A 239 -3.63 16.89 7.30
C ASP A 239 -3.37 17.65 8.63
N GLU A 240 -4.10 17.32 9.69
CA GLU A 240 -3.90 17.88 11.04
C GLU A 240 -2.55 17.50 11.66
N ALA A 241 -1.90 16.44 11.18
CA ALA A 241 -0.62 15.96 11.67
C ALA A 241 0.60 16.60 10.95
N ARG A 242 0.37 17.43 9.91
CA ARG A 242 1.37 18.10 9.06
C ARG A 242 1.23 19.61 9.15
#